data_538927676103b592665bcd5a954e1859
#
_entry.id   538927676103b592665bcd5a954e1859
#
_cell.length_a   1.000
_cell.length_b   1.000
_cell.length_c   1.000
_cell.angle_alpha   90.00
_cell.angle_beta   90.00
_cell.angle_gamma   90.00
#
_symmetry.space_group_name_H-M   'P 1'
#
loop_
_entity.id
_entity.type
_entity.pdbx_description
1 polymer ?
#
loop_
_entity_poly.entity_id
_entity_poly.type
_entity_poly.pdbx_seq_one_letter_code
_entity_poly.pdbx_strand_id
1 'polypeptide(L)'
;MEGINPNEFMRALSAGSSAAAGFLADVGQHQMWAAQSLRLAAHQRFLTSGGMGAMGFALPAGIGACLGASGEPVVVIAGDGGFQLNIQELQTVARLGLPVKMVVLNNSCHGMVRQFQESYFHGRYQSTVWGYSAPDFSRVAGAYGIAALRVSEPAEVAGGIRAMWEHPTQPFLLEVMVPMQANAYPKMAFGRPMSEMEPLAKPIEMEGT
;
A
#
# COMPACT_ATOMS: atom_id res chain seq x y z
N MET A 1 18.66 5.59 -0.33
CA MET A 1 17.45 6.07 -1.02
C MET A 1 17.05 7.33 -0.27
N GLU A 2 16.87 8.42 -0.96
CA GLU A 2 16.33 9.65 -0.38
C GLU A 2 14.81 9.47 -0.23
N GLY A 3 14.22 9.97 0.89
CA GLY A 3 12.82 9.80 1.21
C GLY A 3 12.47 8.54 2.01
N ILE A 4 11.18 8.26 2.19
CA ILE A 4 10.68 7.16 3.02
C ILE A 4 10.96 5.81 2.35
N ASN A 5 11.72 4.95 3.03
CA ASN A 5 11.94 3.57 2.59
C ASN A 5 10.67 2.74 2.88
N PRO A 6 10.04 2.13 1.85
CA PRO A 6 8.79 1.41 2.05
C PRO A 6 8.89 0.20 2.99
N ASN A 7 10.01 -0.54 2.95
CA ASN A 7 10.19 -1.70 3.82
C ASN A 7 10.40 -1.29 5.29
N GLU A 8 11.13 -0.19 5.54
CA GLU A 8 11.28 0.36 6.90
C GLU A 8 9.95 0.92 7.40
N PHE A 9 9.19 1.60 6.54
CA PHE A 9 7.84 2.04 6.85
C PHE A 9 6.93 0.86 7.25
N MET A 10 6.92 -0.26 6.52
CA MET A 10 6.12 -1.44 6.87
C MET A 10 6.50 -2.03 8.23
N ARG A 11 7.80 -2.04 8.58
CA ARG A 11 8.25 -2.47 9.92
C ARG A 11 7.72 -1.53 11.01
N ALA A 12 7.85 -0.23 10.80
CA ALA A 12 7.34 0.77 11.74
C ALA A 12 5.80 0.71 11.87
N LEU A 13 5.10 0.54 10.75
CA LEU A 13 3.64 0.40 10.71
C LEU A 13 3.18 -0.80 11.54
N SER A 14 3.80 -1.98 11.34
CA SER A 14 3.43 -3.18 12.11
C SER A 14 3.74 -3.04 13.59
N ALA A 15 4.88 -2.44 13.94
CA ALA A 15 5.25 -2.20 15.34
C ALA A 15 4.30 -1.23 16.04
N GLY A 16 3.82 -0.19 15.32
CA GLY A 16 2.88 0.81 15.85
C GLY A 16 1.41 0.43 15.78
N SER A 17 1.07 -0.75 15.22
CA SER A 17 -0.32 -1.16 14.95
C SER A 17 -0.70 -2.46 15.69
N SER A 18 -0.22 -2.64 16.91
CA SER A 18 -0.53 -3.82 17.73
C SER A 18 -2.02 -3.97 18.07
N ALA A 19 -2.79 -2.88 18.03
CA ALA A 19 -4.23 -2.89 18.27
C ALA A 19 -5.06 -3.33 17.06
N ALA A 20 -4.45 -3.50 15.88
CA ALA A 20 -5.17 -3.93 14.70
C ALA A 20 -5.52 -5.42 14.75
N ALA A 21 -6.74 -5.80 14.38
CA ALA A 21 -7.14 -7.20 14.17
C ALA A 21 -6.42 -7.82 12.95
N GLY A 22 -6.00 -6.98 11.99
CA GLY A 22 -5.26 -7.44 10.83
C GLY A 22 -4.89 -6.34 9.84
N PHE A 23 -4.18 -6.78 8.81
CA PHE A 23 -3.71 -5.95 7.72
C PHE A 23 -4.28 -6.47 6.39
N LEU A 24 -4.78 -5.56 5.57
CA LEU A 24 -5.31 -5.88 4.25
C LEU A 24 -4.51 -5.12 3.21
N ALA A 25 -3.75 -5.84 2.37
CA ALA A 25 -2.94 -5.23 1.34
C ALA A 25 -3.63 -5.29 -0.03
N ASP A 26 -3.68 -4.16 -0.70
CA ASP A 26 -4.06 -4.06 -2.10
C ASP A 26 -2.95 -4.60 -3.01
N VAL A 27 -3.15 -4.56 -4.30
CA VAL A 27 -2.26 -5.16 -5.30
C VAL A 27 -1.33 -4.11 -5.89
N GLY A 28 -0.02 -4.39 -5.83
CA GLY A 28 1.05 -3.53 -6.33
C GLY A 28 2.36 -3.72 -5.57
N GLN A 29 3.29 -2.77 -5.69
CA GLN A 29 4.56 -2.82 -4.95
C GLN A 29 4.34 -2.85 -3.42
N HIS A 30 3.36 -2.11 -2.92
CA HIS A 30 2.99 -2.09 -1.50
C HIS A 30 2.57 -3.46 -0.97
N GLN A 31 1.96 -4.32 -1.79
CA GLN A 31 1.66 -5.72 -1.44
C GLN A 31 2.95 -6.51 -1.17
N MET A 32 3.94 -6.34 -2.03
CA MET A 32 5.23 -7.01 -1.87
C MET A 32 5.99 -6.49 -0.65
N TRP A 33 6.06 -5.16 -0.46
CA TRP A 33 6.70 -4.56 0.71
C TRP A 33 6.01 -5.00 2.02
N ALA A 34 4.68 -5.09 2.01
CA ALA A 34 3.91 -5.60 3.14
C ALA A 34 4.26 -7.05 3.45
N ALA A 35 4.23 -7.93 2.43
CA ALA A 35 4.57 -9.34 2.59
C ALA A 35 6.02 -9.57 3.04
N GLN A 36 6.95 -8.71 2.60
CA GLN A 36 8.37 -8.80 2.95
C GLN A 36 8.69 -8.27 4.36
N SER A 37 7.94 -7.30 4.86
CA SER A 37 8.41 -6.48 5.99
C SER A 37 7.43 -6.30 7.14
N LEU A 38 6.13 -6.59 6.99
CA LEU A 38 5.22 -6.59 8.12
C LEU A 38 5.58 -7.73 9.09
N ARG A 39 5.45 -7.44 10.38
CA ARG A 39 5.60 -8.42 11.46
C ARG A 39 4.27 -8.52 12.18
N LEU A 40 3.56 -9.62 11.97
CA LEU A 40 2.24 -9.84 12.54
C LEU A 40 2.34 -10.41 13.94
N ALA A 41 1.53 -9.91 14.86
CA ALA A 41 1.28 -10.55 16.14
C ALA A 41 0.39 -11.80 15.95
N ALA A 42 0.40 -12.71 16.90
CA ALA A 42 -0.31 -14.00 16.79
C ALA A 42 -1.83 -13.86 16.56
N HIS A 43 -2.45 -12.78 17.01
CA HIS A 43 -3.88 -12.50 16.83
C HIS A 43 -4.19 -11.82 15.48
N GLN A 44 -3.20 -11.26 14.80
CA GLN A 44 -3.41 -10.49 13.59
C GLN A 44 -3.51 -11.38 12.35
N ARG A 45 -4.32 -10.94 11.40
CA ARG A 45 -4.50 -11.60 10.09
C ARG A 45 -3.90 -10.74 9.00
N PHE A 46 -3.42 -11.39 7.93
CA PHE A 46 -3.01 -10.73 6.70
C PHE A 46 -3.84 -11.23 5.53
N LEU A 47 -4.49 -10.32 4.82
CA LEU A 47 -5.36 -10.63 3.69
C LEU A 47 -4.93 -9.83 2.46
N THR A 48 -4.94 -10.46 1.31
CA THR A 48 -4.65 -9.82 0.03
C THR A 48 -5.23 -10.64 -1.13
N SER A 49 -5.49 -9.99 -2.26
CA SER A 49 -5.90 -10.65 -3.50
C SER A 49 -4.69 -11.26 -4.22
N GLY A 50 -4.05 -12.26 -3.59
CA GLY A 50 -2.80 -12.86 -4.09
C GLY A 50 -2.97 -13.72 -5.35
N GLY A 51 -4.13 -14.29 -5.58
CA GLY A 51 -4.42 -15.14 -6.75
C GLY A 51 -4.86 -14.33 -7.96
N MET A 52 -5.96 -13.59 -7.84
CA MET A 52 -6.53 -12.79 -8.93
C MET A 52 -5.72 -11.50 -9.17
N GLY A 53 -5.11 -10.93 -8.14
CA GLY A 53 -4.37 -9.68 -8.26
C GLY A 53 -5.26 -8.46 -8.55
N ALA A 54 -6.45 -8.41 -7.96
CA ALA A 54 -7.42 -7.34 -8.20
C ALA A 54 -7.02 -6.06 -7.44
N MET A 55 -6.64 -5.02 -8.17
CA MET A 55 -6.46 -3.67 -7.61
C MET A 55 -7.80 -3.13 -7.09
N GLY A 56 -7.77 -2.33 -6.02
CA GLY A 56 -8.96 -1.82 -5.33
C GLY A 56 -9.58 -2.80 -4.33
N PHE A 57 -8.98 -3.97 -4.11
CA PHE A 57 -9.46 -5.00 -3.19
C PHE A 57 -9.45 -4.54 -1.72
N ALA A 58 -8.40 -3.83 -1.29
CA ALA A 58 -8.10 -3.71 0.14
C ALA A 58 -9.11 -2.86 0.91
N LEU A 59 -9.63 -1.76 0.36
CA LEU A 59 -10.57 -0.91 1.08
C LEU A 59 -11.93 -1.61 1.31
N PRO A 60 -12.61 -2.19 0.31
CA PRO A 60 -13.82 -2.97 0.53
C PRO A 60 -13.60 -4.18 1.44
N ALA A 61 -12.49 -4.89 1.27
CA ALA A 61 -12.15 -6.01 2.13
C ALA A 61 -11.90 -5.58 3.58
N GLY A 62 -11.29 -4.40 3.79
CA GLY A 62 -11.08 -3.80 5.11
C GLY A 62 -12.41 -3.48 5.81
N ILE A 63 -13.37 -2.95 5.09
CA ILE A 63 -14.74 -2.74 5.59
C ILE A 63 -15.35 -4.08 6.04
N GLY A 64 -15.29 -5.10 5.18
CA GLY A 64 -15.80 -6.43 5.49
C GLY A 64 -15.10 -7.08 6.68
N ALA A 65 -13.77 -6.99 6.74
CA ALA A 65 -12.98 -7.54 7.85
C ALA A 65 -13.29 -6.84 9.18
N CYS A 66 -13.39 -5.52 9.18
CA CYS A 66 -13.77 -4.74 10.37
C CYS A 66 -15.17 -5.16 10.89
N LEU A 67 -16.15 -5.27 10.01
CA LEU A 67 -17.50 -5.72 10.38
C LEU A 67 -17.50 -7.18 10.86
N GLY A 68 -16.75 -8.07 10.21
CA GLY A 68 -16.61 -9.47 10.59
C GLY A 68 -15.86 -9.69 11.89
N ALA A 69 -14.98 -8.75 12.27
CA ALA A 69 -14.25 -8.72 13.54
C ALA A 69 -14.99 -7.91 14.64
N SER A 70 -16.31 -7.80 14.56
CA SER A 70 -17.15 -7.11 15.55
C SER A 70 -16.76 -5.63 15.78
N GLY A 71 -16.24 -4.97 14.75
CA GLY A 71 -15.84 -3.57 14.79
C GLY A 71 -14.41 -3.34 15.31
N GLU A 72 -13.59 -4.38 15.42
CA GLU A 72 -12.18 -4.20 15.74
C GLU A 72 -11.45 -3.45 14.61
N PRO A 73 -10.46 -2.58 14.98
CA PRO A 73 -9.75 -1.81 13.97
C PRO A 73 -8.91 -2.70 13.05
N VAL A 74 -8.88 -2.35 11.77
CA VAL A 74 -8.07 -3.00 10.75
C VAL A 74 -7.21 -1.98 10.02
N VAL A 75 -6.07 -2.41 9.48
CA VAL A 75 -5.19 -1.57 8.66
C VAL A 75 -5.32 -1.98 7.20
N VAL A 76 -5.74 -1.04 6.36
CA VAL A 76 -5.76 -1.16 4.90
C VAL A 76 -4.48 -0.54 4.35
N ILE A 77 -3.77 -1.25 3.49
CA ILE A 77 -2.55 -0.80 2.83
C ILE A 77 -2.79 -0.79 1.33
N ALA A 78 -2.78 0.36 0.70
CA ALA A 78 -3.00 0.51 -0.73
C ALA A 78 -1.94 1.40 -1.37
N GLY A 79 -1.75 1.26 -2.68
CA GLY A 79 -1.05 2.26 -3.47
C GLY A 79 -2.02 3.33 -3.97
N ASP A 80 -1.50 4.46 -4.39
CA ASP A 80 -2.25 5.59 -4.94
C ASP A 80 -3.17 5.18 -6.12
N GLY A 81 -2.70 4.33 -7.02
CA GLY A 81 -3.52 3.83 -8.13
C GLY A 81 -4.63 2.88 -7.70
N GLY A 82 -4.33 1.93 -6.80
CA GLY A 82 -5.31 0.95 -6.31
C GLY A 82 -6.39 1.59 -5.45
N PHE A 83 -6.02 2.53 -4.59
CA PHE A 83 -6.97 3.21 -3.70
C PHE A 83 -8.04 4.01 -4.46
N GLN A 84 -7.70 4.56 -5.63
CA GLN A 84 -8.65 5.30 -6.46
C GLN A 84 -9.79 4.43 -7.02
N LEU A 85 -9.59 3.12 -7.19
CA LEU A 85 -10.58 2.24 -7.83
C LEU A 85 -11.86 2.06 -7.02
N ASN A 86 -11.75 2.15 -5.69
CA ASN A 86 -12.89 2.03 -4.78
C ASN A 86 -12.94 3.17 -3.76
N ILE A 87 -12.45 4.35 -4.15
CA ILE A 87 -12.36 5.53 -3.28
C ILE A 87 -13.72 5.98 -2.73
N GLN A 88 -14.82 5.70 -3.45
CA GLN A 88 -16.19 5.99 -3.03
C GLN A 88 -16.59 5.23 -1.75
N GLU A 89 -15.92 4.14 -1.43
CA GLU A 89 -16.16 3.38 -0.19
C GLU A 89 -15.74 4.14 1.08
N LEU A 90 -15.03 5.25 0.94
CA LEU A 90 -14.83 6.20 2.05
C LEU A 90 -16.16 6.66 2.64
N GLN A 91 -17.22 6.79 1.82
CA GLN A 91 -18.57 7.09 2.30
C GLN A 91 -19.10 5.99 3.22
N THR A 92 -18.86 4.73 2.90
CA THR A 92 -19.26 3.59 3.73
C THR A 92 -18.52 3.61 5.06
N VAL A 93 -17.20 3.83 5.04
CA VAL A 93 -16.36 3.95 6.24
C VAL A 93 -16.86 5.08 7.14
N ALA A 94 -17.06 6.28 6.58
CA ALA A 94 -17.50 7.46 7.32
C ALA A 94 -18.91 7.28 7.90
N ARG A 95 -19.88 6.84 7.08
CA ARG A 95 -21.27 6.66 7.49
C ARG A 95 -21.44 5.66 8.62
N LEU A 96 -20.64 4.59 8.62
CA LEU A 96 -20.70 3.53 9.63
C LEU A 96 -19.74 3.77 10.80
N GLY A 97 -18.87 4.81 10.73
CA GLY A 97 -17.88 5.10 11.75
C GLY A 97 -16.88 3.95 11.96
N LEU A 98 -16.52 3.23 10.90
CA LEU A 98 -15.70 2.03 11.01
C LEU A 98 -14.24 2.40 11.32
N PRO A 99 -13.57 1.75 12.28
CA PRO A 99 -12.17 2.01 12.63
C PRO A 99 -11.20 1.42 11.60
N VAL A 100 -11.39 1.75 10.34
CA VAL A 100 -10.49 1.38 9.25
C VAL A 100 -9.35 2.39 9.19
N LYS A 101 -8.12 1.94 9.46
CA LYS A 101 -6.90 2.72 9.33
C LYS A 101 -6.36 2.53 7.92
N MET A 102 -6.49 3.54 7.08
CA MET A 102 -6.10 3.50 5.67
C MET A 102 -4.70 4.09 5.51
N VAL A 103 -3.79 3.32 4.95
CA VAL A 103 -2.43 3.73 4.59
C VAL A 103 -2.32 3.72 3.08
N VAL A 104 -2.09 4.89 2.49
CA VAL A 104 -1.90 5.03 1.04
C VAL A 104 -0.43 5.34 0.77
N LEU A 105 0.30 4.38 0.21
CA LEU A 105 1.66 4.61 -0.27
C LEU A 105 1.58 5.26 -1.65
N ASN A 106 1.85 6.55 -1.68
CA ASN A 106 1.76 7.37 -2.88
C ASN A 106 3.16 7.57 -3.47
N ASN A 107 3.43 6.93 -4.59
CA ASN A 107 4.65 7.08 -5.37
C ASN A 107 4.41 7.81 -6.71
N SER A 108 3.22 8.35 -6.90
CA SER A 108 2.80 9.09 -8.10
C SER A 108 2.97 8.30 -9.39
N CYS A 109 2.78 6.97 -9.33
CA CYS A 109 2.84 6.11 -10.52
C CYS A 109 2.17 4.73 -10.27
N HIS A 110 1.87 4.02 -11.35
CA HIS A 110 1.56 2.58 -11.26
C HIS A 110 2.86 1.78 -11.05
N GLY A 111 3.37 1.79 -9.81
CA GLY A 111 4.73 1.39 -9.48
C GLY A 111 5.13 -0.01 -9.89
N MET A 112 4.25 -1.03 -9.75
CA MET A 112 4.59 -2.40 -10.14
C MET A 112 4.72 -2.52 -11.67
N VAL A 113 3.82 -1.90 -12.44
CA VAL A 113 3.90 -1.91 -13.91
C VAL A 113 5.07 -1.05 -14.38
N ARG A 114 5.34 0.10 -13.73
CA ARG A 114 6.54 0.90 -13.99
C ARG A 114 7.82 0.09 -13.82
N GLN A 115 7.95 -0.65 -12.70
CA GLN A 115 9.11 -1.52 -12.44
C GLN A 115 9.23 -2.62 -13.51
N PHE A 116 8.11 -3.17 -13.96
CA PHE A 116 8.10 -4.14 -15.05
C PHE A 116 8.55 -3.52 -16.39
N GLN A 117 8.08 -2.30 -16.69
CA GLN A 117 8.52 -1.56 -17.88
C GLN A 117 10.00 -1.20 -17.82
N GLU A 118 10.53 -0.92 -16.62
CA GLU A 118 11.96 -0.69 -16.40
C GLU A 118 12.78 -1.93 -16.73
N SER A 119 12.37 -3.10 -16.21
CA SER A 119 13.11 -4.35 -16.35
C SER A 119 13.03 -4.96 -17.77
N TYR A 120 11.88 -4.82 -18.46
CA TYR A 120 11.60 -5.58 -19.69
C TYR A 120 11.32 -4.73 -20.92
N PHE A 121 11.04 -3.42 -20.79
CA PHE A 121 10.63 -2.55 -21.88
C PHE A 121 11.45 -1.26 -21.97
N HIS A 122 12.71 -1.30 -21.56
CA HIS A 122 13.67 -0.18 -21.67
C HIS A 122 13.13 1.12 -21.08
N GLY A 123 12.38 1.06 -19.98
CA GLY A 123 11.85 2.25 -19.31
C GLY A 123 10.79 3.02 -20.11
N ARG A 124 10.07 2.37 -21.00
CA ARG A 124 8.94 2.98 -21.71
C ARG A 124 7.73 3.08 -20.75
N TYR A 125 7.71 4.12 -19.92
CA TYR A 125 6.76 4.33 -18.82
C TYR A 125 5.39 4.84 -19.26
N GLN A 126 4.88 4.36 -20.38
CA GLN A 126 3.58 4.75 -20.93
C GLN A 126 2.45 4.36 -19.96
N SER A 127 1.58 5.32 -19.64
CA SER A 127 0.42 5.16 -18.75
C SER A 127 0.74 4.76 -17.30
N THR A 128 2.00 4.67 -16.93
CA THR A 128 2.42 4.36 -15.55
C THR A 128 3.06 5.55 -14.84
N VAL A 129 3.81 6.36 -15.58
CA VAL A 129 4.36 7.64 -15.18
C VAL A 129 3.81 8.73 -16.10
N TRP A 130 3.96 8.55 -17.42
CA TRP A 130 3.46 9.51 -18.38
C TRP A 130 1.94 9.41 -18.50
N GLY A 131 1.26 10.53 -18.22
CA GLY A 131 -0.19 10.60 -18.21
C GLY A 131 -0.85 10.07 -16.94
N TYR A 132 -0.07 9.67 -15.91
CA TYR A 132 -0.59 9.30 -14.60
C TYR A 132 -0.75 10.52 -13.70
N SER A 133 -1.79 10.50 -12.88
CA SER A 133 -1.99 11.45 -11.78
C SER A 133 -2.76 10.81 -10.64
N ALA A 134 -2.50 11.27 -9.43
CA ALA A 134 -3.24 10.90 -8.23
C ALA A 134 -3.76 12.17 -7.54
N PRO A 135 -4.93 12.11 -6.87
CA PRO A 135 -5.42 13.22 -6.06
C PRO A 135 -4.60 13.38 -4.78
N ASP A 136 -4.81 14.47 -4.08
CA ASP A 136 -4.42 14.63 -2.69
C ASP A 136 -5.37 13.80 -1.82
N PHE A 137 -4.92 12.62 -1.35
CA PHE A 137 -5.77 11.70 -0.59
C PHE A 137 -6.14 12.22 0.78
N SER A 138 -5.30 13.05 1.40
CA SER A 138 -5.62 13.70 2.67
C SER A 138 -6.80 14.65 2.51
N ARG A 139 -6.83 15.42 1.41
CA ARG A 139 -7.96 16.31 1.10
C ARG A 139 -9.22 15.54 0.73
N VAL A 140 -9.07 14.44 0.00
CA VAL A 140 -10.19 13.56 -0.35
C VAL A 140 -10.81 12.97 0.92
N ALA A 141 -10.01 12.41 1.84
CA ALA A 141 -10.50 11.89 3.11
C ALA A 141 -11.24 12.96 3.93
N GLY A 142 -10.69 14.18 3.98
CA GLY A 142 -11.32 15.32 4.62
C GLY A 142 -12.69 15.68 4.04
N ALA A 143 -12.89 15.53 2.72
CA ALA A 143 -14.20 15.74 2.08
C ALA A 143 -15.27 14.73 2.54
N TYR A 144 -14.85 13.54 2.98
CA TYR A 144 -15.73 12.52 3.61
C TYR A 144 -15.80 12.67 5.14
N GLY A 145 -15.18 13.69 5.74
CA GLY A 145 -15.15 13.88 7.18
C GLY A 145 -14.21 12.91 7.92
N ILE A 146 -13.28 12.27 7.22
CA ILE A 146 -12.29 11.35 7.78
C ILE A 146 -11.02 12.12 8.07
N ALA A 147 -10.50 11.99 9.32
CA ALA A 147 -9.22 12.57 9.71
C ALA A 147 -8.08 11.98 8.86
N ALA A 148 -7.16 12.84 8.44
CA ALA A 148 -6.07 12.41 7.58
C ALA A 148 -4.78 13.19 7.86
N LEU A 149 -3.65 12.57 7.53
CA LEU A 149 -2.33 13.18 7.59
C LEU A 149 -1.49 12.70 6.39
N ARG A 150 -0.68 13.60 5.85
CA ARG A 150 0.37 13.24 4.88
C ARG A 150 1.72 13.29 5.57
N VAL A 151 2.55 12.28 5.31
CA VAL A 151 3.97 12.24 5.70
C VAL A 151 4.83 12.09 4.46
N SER A 152 5.89 12.89 4.38
CA SER A 152 6.78 12.95 3.22
C SER A 152 8.24 12.65 3.58
N GLU A 153 8.59 12.79 4.85
CA GLU A 153 9.94 12.62 5.34
C GLU A 153 10.04 11.45 6.33
N PRO A 154 11.18 10.73 6.35
CA PRO A 154 11.39 9.61 7.28
C PRO A 154 11.17 9.97 8.76
N ALA A 155 11.54 11.18 9.16
CA ALA A 155 11.37 11.66 10.53
C ALA A 155 9.90 11.81 10.95
N GLU A 156 8.97 11.97 10.01
CA GLU A 156 7.54 12.15 10.25
C GLU A 156 6.80 10.83 10.46
N VAL A 157 7.37 9.70 9.99
CA VAL A 157 6.71 8.39 9.96
C VAL A 157 6.19 7.96 11.34
N ALA A 158 7.04 8.06 12.38
CA ALA A 158 6.63 7.67 13.73
C ALA A 158 5.51 8.54 14.28
N GLY A 159 5.53 9.83 13.95
CA GLY A 159 4.46 10.79 14.29
C GLY A 159 3.15 10.47 13.58
N GLY A 160 3.22 10.19 12.28
CA GLY A 160 2.06 9.83 11.47
C GLY A 160 1.38 8.54 11.94
N ILE A 161 2.16 7.52 12.28
CA ILE A 161 1.61 6.26 12.83
C ILE A 161 0.96 6.51 14.20
N ARG A 162 1.57 7.29 15.09
CA ARG A 162 0.94 7.65 16.37
C ARG A 162 -0.38 8.41 16.18
N ALA A 163 -0.42 9.40 15.29
CA ALA A 163 -1.64 10.16 14.99
C ALA A 163 -2.76 9.23 14.44
N MET A 164 -2.42 8.26 13.61
CA MET A 164 -3.38 7.27 13.11
C MET A 164 -4.05 6.48 14.24
N TRP A 165 -3.37 6.27 15.37
CA TRP A 165 -3.86 5.51 16.51
C TRP A 165 -4.32 6.36 17.70
N GLU A 166 -4.28 7.70 17.59
CA GLU A 166 -4.76 8.59 18.66
C GLU A 166 -6.23 8.33 19.01
N HIS A 167 -7.05 8.02 18.00
CA HIS A 167 -8.45 7.60 18.16
C HIS A 167 -8.66 6.21 17.57
N PRO A 168 -8.39 5.13 18.34
CA PRO A 168 -8.38 3.75 17.81
C PRO A 168 -9.70 3.32 17.15
N THR A 169 -10.83 3.81 17.66
CA THR A 169 -12.18 3.45 17.20
C THR A 169 -12.71 4.32 16.05
N GLN A 170 -11.91 5.26 15.54
CA GLN A 170 -12.31 6.12 14.43
C GLN A 170 -11.51 5.80 13.15
N PRO A 171 -12.08 6.05 11.95
CA PRO A 171 -11.33 5.95 10.72
C PRO A 171 -10.21 6.99 10.66
N PHE A 172 -9.14 6.65 9.94
CA PHE A 172 -8.03 7.57 9.68
C PHE A 172 -7.35 7.23 8.36
N LEU A 173 -6.93 8.24 7.61
CA LEU A 173 -6.11 8.04 6.42
C LEU A 173 -4.71 8.63 6.61
N LEU A 174 -3.69 7.79 6.47
CA LEU A 174 -2.29 8.18 6.45
C LEU A 174 -1.77 8.06 5.01
N GLU A 175 -1.54 9.20 4.36
CA GLU A 175 -0.90 9.26 3.05
C GLU A 175 0.62 9.33 3.25
N VAL A 176 1.34 8.38 2.65
CA VAL A 176 2.79 8.22 2.80
C VAL A 176 3.44 8.43 1.44
N MET A 177 4.18 9.51 1.31
CA MET A 177 4.92 9.79 0.07
C MET A 177 6.16 8.91 0.01
N VAL A 178 6.23 8.06 -1.01
CA VAL A 178 7.38 7.20 -1.24
C VAL A 178 8.05 7.55 -2.57
N PRO A 179 9.37 7.36 -2.69
CA PRO A 179 10.05 7.67 -3.94
C PRO A 179 9.51 6.84 -5.11
N MET A 180 9.28 7.49 -6.25
CA MET A 180 8.81 6.82 -7.48
C MET A 180 9.74 5.68 -7.89
N GLN A 181 11.04 5.83 -7.65
CA GLN A 181 12.08 4.86 -8.00
C GLN A 181 12.19 3.69 -7.01
N ALA A 182 11.40 3.70 -5.94
CA ALA A 182 11.39 2.59 -5.00
C ALA A 182 10.86 1.32 -5.70
N ASN A 183 11.75 0.35 -5.87
CA ASN A 183 11.43 -0.95 -6.43
C ASN A 183 11.18 -1.98 -5.32
N ALA A 184 10.32 -2.94 -5.60
CA ALA A 184 10.12 -4.09 -4.72
C ALA A 184 11.16 -5.16 -5.05
N TYR A 185 12.11 -5.38 -4.12
CA TYR A 185 13.16 -6.39 -4.24
C TYR A 185 13.30 -7.16 -2.91
N PRO A 186 13.72 -8.43 -2.91
CA PRO A 186 13.93 -9.28 -4.11
C PRO A 186 12.61 -9.58 -4.81
N LYS A 187 12.67 -9.73 -6.13
CA LYS A 187 11.55 -10.12 -6.99
C LYS A 187 12.02 -11.22 -7.93
N MET A 188 11.19 -12.22 -8.17
CA MET A 188 11.51 -13.28 -9.13
C MET A 188 11.74 -12.67 -10.52
N ALA A 189 12.88 -12.96 -11.12
CA ALA A 189 13.17 -12.55 -12.47
C ALA A 189 12.35 -13.40 -13.45
N PHE A 190 11.70 -12.76 -14.43
CA PHE A 190 10.84 -13.46 -15.38
C PHE A 190 11.64 -14.51 -16.18
N GLY A 191 11.09 -15.72 -16.29
CA GLY A 191 11.72 -16.84 -16.96
C GLY A 191 12.89 -17.49 -16.22
N ARG A 192 13.20 -17.05 -15.00
CA ARG A 192 14.26 -17.61 -14.15
C ARG A 192 13.70 -18.47 -13.02
N PRO A 193 14.48 -19.43 -12.51
CA PRO A 193 14.10 -20.19 -11.33
C PRO A 193 14.07 -19.28 -10.09
N MET A 194 13.32 -19.69 -9.04
CA MET A 194 13.18 -18.92 -7.79
C MET A 194 14.50 -18.65 -7.06
N SER A 195 15.55 -19.41 -7.35
CA SER A 195 16.90 -19.18 -6.83
C SER A 195 17.60 -17.97 -7.46
N GLU A 196 17.08 -17.47 -8.58
CA GLU A 196 17.66 -16.37 -9.36
C GLU A 196 16.69 -15.17 -9.34
N MET A 197 16.88 -14.27 -8.36
CA MET A 197 15.99 -13.14 -8.12
C MET A 197 16.63 -11.81 -8.52
N GLU A 198 15.82 -10.89 -9.02
CA GLU A 198 16.18 -9.48 -9.16
C GLU A 198 16.45 -8.83 -7.78
N PRO A 199 17.40 -7.94 -7.64
CA PRO A 199 18.21 -7.27 -8.69
C PRO A 199 19.50 -8.03 -9.06
N LEU A 200 19.82 -9.16 -8.44
CA LEU A 200 21.05 -9.91 -8.70
C LEU A 200 20.99 -10.71 -10.01
N ALA A 201 19.84 -11.33 -10.29
CA ALA A 201 19.58 -11.96 -11.57
C ALA A 201 18.95 -10.95 -12.54
N LYS A 202 19.26 -11.11 -13.82
CA LYS A 202 18.57 -10.37 -14.88
C LYS A 202 17.46 -11.23 -15.47
N PRO A 203 16.34 -10.62 -15.90
CA PRO A 203 15.32 -11.30 -16.67
C PRO A 203 15.92 -11.96 -17.90
N ILE A 204 15.30 -13.03 -18.38
CA ILE A 204 15.59 -13.53 -19.73
C ILE A 204 15.06 -12.48 -20.70
N GLU A 205 15.92 -12.02 -21.61
CA GLU A 205 15.49 -11.10 -22.66
C GLU A 205 14.33 -11.73 -23.44
N MET A 206 13.27 -10.95 -23.61
CA MET A 206 12.15 -11.39 -24.43
C MET A 206 12.62 -11.36 -25.89
N GLU A 207 12.86 -12.55 -26.47
CA GLU A 207 13.28 -12.65 -27.87
C GLU A 207 12.18 -12.08 -28.78
N GLY A 208 12.55 -11.16 -29.64
CA GLY A 208 11.85 -10.90 -30.88
C GLY A 208 10.54 -10.10 -30.82
N THR A 209 10.53 -9.00 -30.08
CA THR A 209 9.48 -7.98 -30.29
C THR A 209 10.02 -6.69 -30.86
#